data_68a60ad4858c1c1aa16eb374fa389ae6
#
_entry.id   68a60ad4858c1c1aa16eb374fa389ae6
#
_cell.length_a   1.000
_cell.length_b   1.000
_cell.length_c   1.000
_cell.angle_alpha   90.00
_cell.angle_beta   90.00
_cell.angle_gamma   90.00
#
_symmetry.space_group_name_H-M   'P 1'
#
loop_
_entity.id
_entity.type
_entity.pdbx_description
1 polymer ?
#
loop_
_entity_poly.entity_id
_entity_poly.type
_entity_poly.pdbx_seq_one_letter_code
_entity_poly.pdbx_strand_id
1 'polypeptide(L)'
;DDAGQMRDMVQNHLLQILSLVAMEPPTTLDADSIRDEKLKVLKALRPINSFNINESTVRGQYTSGFVKGEEVPGYLEEEGANTQSKTETFIAIKAEIDNWRWAGVPFYLRTGKRMPTKVSEVVIYFKRQPHNLFGDSFKNLPPNKLVIRLQPDEGVEITVMNKVPGLTSSGSM
;
A
#
# COMPACT_ATOMS: atom_id res chain seq x y z
N ASP A 1 12.29 -10.26 -18.70
CA ASP A 1 11.01 -10.07 -17.98
C ASP A 1 10.09 -9.22 -18.85
N ASP A 2 9.22 -9.87 -19.61
CA ASP A 2 8.41 -9.19 -20.65
C ASP A 2 7.13 -8.55 -20.09
N ALA A 3 6.78 -8.79 -18.85
CA ALA A 3 5.47 -8.47 -18.32
C ALA A 3 5.41 -7.17 -17.49
N GLY A 4 6.51 -6.71 -16.89
CA GLY A 4 6.54 -5.53 -16.02
C GLY A 4 5.74 -5.65 -14.71
N GLN A 5 6.00 -4.75 -13.75
CA GLN A 5 5.34 -4.79 -12.42
C GLN A 5 3.85 -4.47 -12.49
N MET A 6 3.43 -3.65 -13.47
CA MET A 6 2.02 -3.32 -13.66
C MET A 6 1.18 -4.56 -13.92
N ARG A 7 1.61 -5.40 -14.84
CA ARG A 7 0.86 -6.59 -15.25
C ARG A 7 0.99 -7.72 -14.24
N ASP A 8 2.21 -8.02 -13.80
CA ASP A 8 2.46 -9.17 -12.92
C ASP A 8 1.96 -8.93 -11.50
N MET A 9 2.26 -7.79 -10.92
CA MET A 9 2.02 -7.55 -9.51
C MET A 9 0.76 -6.72 -9.27
N VAL A 10 0.55 -5.62 -9.99
CA VAL A 10 -0.61 -4.76 -9.73
C VAL A 10 -1.88 -5.46 -10.13
N GLN A 11 -1.98 -5.91 -11.37
CA GLN A 11 -3.19 -6.53 -11.89
C GLN A 11 -3.54 -7.85 -11.18
N ASN A 12 -2.56 -8.71 -10.95
CA ASN A 12 -2.81 -10.06 -10.43
C ASN A 12 -2.81 -10.15 -8.90
N HIS A 13 -2.03 -9.31 -8.19
CA HIS A 13 -1.86 -9.42 -6.75
C HIS A 13 -2.38 -8.21 -5.98
N LEU A 14 -1.92 -7.00 -6.30
CA LEU A 14 -2.29 -5.82 -5.50
C LEU A 14 -3.76 -5.48 -5.58
N LEU A 15 -4.40 -5.61 -6.76
CA LEU A 15 -5.84 -5.40 -6.90
C LEU A 15 -6.66 -6.47 -6.17
N GLN A 16 -6.16 -7.70 -6.05
CA GLN A 16 -6.81 -8.73 -5.25
C GLN A 16 -6.77 -8.39 -3.76
N ILE A 17 -5.61 -7.95 -3.26
CA ILE A 17 -5.47 -7.51 -1.86
C ILE A 17 -6.33 -6.29 -1.60
N LEU A 18 -6.29 -5.29 -2.48
CA LEU A 18 -7.14 -4.10 -2.38
C LEU A 18 -8.61 -4.47 -2.28
N SER A 19 -9.09 -5.33 -3.18
CA SER A 19 -10.50 -5.73 -3.18
C SER A 19 -10.91 -6.50 -1.93
N LEU A 20 -10.03 -7.37 -1.40
CA LEU A 20 -10.27 -8.07 -0.12
C LEU A 20 -10.35 -7.12 1.08
N VAL A 21 -9.48 -6.11 1.12
CA VAL A 21 -9.48 -5.11 2.20
C VAL A 21 -10.70 -4.19 2.13
N ALA A 22 -11.13 -3.87 0.92
CA ALA A 22 -12.16 -2.85 0.68
C ALA A 22 -13.58 -3.40 0.51
N MET A 23 -13.75 -4.72 0.31
CA MET A 23 -15.07 -5.33 0.13
C MET A 23 -15.89 -5.33 1.42
N GLU A 24 -17.20 -5.40 1.26
CA GLU A 24 -18.09 -5.70 2.37
C GLU A 24 -18.00 -7.19 2.74
N PRO A 25 -18.31 -7.56 3.99
CA PRO A 25 -18.38 -8.97 4.35
C PRO A 25 -19.41 -9.70 3.47
N PRO A 26 -19.02 -10.79 2.79
CA PRO A 26 -19.97 -11.58 2.03
C PRO A 26 -20.95 -12.29 2.96
N THR A 27 -22.13 -12.63 2.47
CA THR A 27 -23.13 -13.37 3.26
C THR A 27 -22.69 -14.79 3.60
N THR A 28 -21.87 -15.38 2.72
CA THR A 28 -21.30 -16.72 2.88
C THR A 28 -19.85 -16.70 2.37
N LEU A 29 -19.01 -17.62 2.86
CA LEU A 29 -17.59 -17.70 2.49
C LEU A 29 -17.35 -18.58 1.24
N ASP A 30 -18.37 -18.79 0.43
CA ASP A 30 -18.18 -19.46 -0.86
C ASP A 30 -17.49 -18.54 -1.89
N ALA A 31 -16.92 -19.15 -2.90
CA ALA A 31 -16.10 -18.44 -3.89
C ALA A 31 -16.89 -17.39 -4.68
N ASP A 32 -18.18 -17.63 -4.95
CA ASP A 32 -18.98 -16.71 -5.75
C ASP A 32 -19.39 -15.49 -4.94
N SER A 33 -19.82 -15.68 -3.69
CA SER A 33 -20.14 -14.57 -2.77
C SER A 33 -18.94 -13.65 -2.53
N ILE A 34 -17.75 -14.23 -2.32
CA ILE A 34 -16.51 -13.45 -2.19
C ILE A 34 -16.20 -12.71 -3.50
N ARG A 35 -16.34 -13.37 -4.64
CA ARG A 35 -16.08 -12.77 -5.97
C ARG A 35 -17.01 -11.59 -6.25
N ASP A 36 -18.28 -11.71 -5.89
CA ASP A 36 -19.26 -10.66 -6.11
C ASP A 36 -18.94 -9.40 -5.28
N GLU A 37 -18.55 -9.55 -4.02
CA GLU A 37 -18.16 -8.40 -3.19
C GLU A 37 -16.86 -7.74 -3.71
N LYS A 38 -15.87 -8.54 -4.13
CA LYS A 38 -14.65 -8.01 -4.76
C LYS A 38 -14.96 -7.25 -6.04
N LEU A 39 -15.87 -7.76 -6.86
CA LEU A 39 -16.27 -7.13 -8.11
C LEU A 39 -16.93 -5.76 -7.89
N LYS A 40 -17.72 -5.59 -6.82
CA LYS A 40 -18.29 -4.28 -6.44
C LYS A 40 -17.19 -3.24 -6.19
N VAL A 41 -16.13 -3.62 -5.48
CA VAL A 41 -14.98 -2.76 -5.25
C VAL A 41 -14.29 -2.38 -6.56
N LEU A 42 -13.99 -3.38 -7.39
CA LEU A 42 -13.29 -3.16 -8.66
C LEU A 42 -14.09 -2.26 -9.62
N LYS A 43 -15.43 -2.40 -9.64
CA LYS A 43 -16.30 -1.51 -10.43
C LYS A 43 -16.37 -0.09 -9.89
N ALA A 44 -16.11 0.11 -8.61
CA ALA A 44 -16.10 1.42 -7.97
C ALA A 44 -14.70 2.09 -7.99
N LEU A 45 -13.67 1.42 -8.51
CA LEU A 45 -12.36 2.04 -8.68
C LEU A 45 -12.45 3.20 -9.68
N ARG A 46 -11.93 4.36 -9.25
CA ARG A 46 -11.84 5.52 -10.14
C ARG A 46 -10.81 5.23 -11.24
N PRO A 47 -11.20 5.38 -12.53
CA PRO A 47 -10.28 5.13 -13.63
C PRO A 47 -9.08 6.07 -13.63
N ILE A 48 -7.89 5.51 -13.82
CA ILE A 48 -6.69 6.29 -14.12
C ILE A 48 -6.61 6.46 -15.65
N ASN A 49 -6.55 7.68 -16.10
CA ASN A 49 -6.54 8.05 -17.52
C ASN A 49 -5.46 9.10 -17.82
N SER A 50 -5.38 9.59 -19.05
CA SER A 50 -4.36 10.55 -19.48
C SER A 50 -4.36 11.87 -18.70
N PHE A 51 -5.46 12.24 -18.07
CA PHE A 51 -5.56 13.51 -17.32
C PHE A 51 -4.99 13.40 -15.89
N ASN A 52 -5.07 12.23 -15.27
CA ASN A 52 -4.69 12.05 -13.87
C ASN A 52 -3.51 11.06 -13.65
N ILE A 53 -2.98 10.46 -14.72
CA ILE A 53 -1.94 9.44 -14.62
C ILE A 53 -0.68 9.93 -13.91
N ASN A 54 -0.27 11.16 -14.16
CA ASN A 54 0.96 11.73 -13.56
C ASN A 54 0.81 12.01 -12.07
N GLU A 55 -0.40 12.26 -11.58
CA GLU A 55 -0.71 12.48 -10.17
C GLU A 55 -0.98 11.17 -9.43
N SER A 56 -1.40 10.16 -10.17
CA SER A 56 -1.86 8.88 -9.62
C SER A 56 -0.83 7.77 -9.73
N THR A 57 0.25 7.94 -10.52
CA THR A 57 1.22 6.86 -10.75
C THR A 57 2.66 7.34 -10.74
N VAL A 58 3.54 6.51 -10.18
CA VAL A 58 4.99 6.65 -10.31
C VAL A 58 5.53 5.32 -10.83
N ARG A 59 6.36 5.37 -11.87
CA ARG A 59 7.04 4.20 -12.43
C ARG A 59 8.54 4.42 -12.45
N GLY A 60 9.31 3.37 -12.26
CA GLY A 60 10.76 3.45 -12.31
C GLY A 60 11.40 2.11 -12.62
N GLN A 61 12.68 2.18 -12.89
CA GLN A 61 13.58 1.02 -13.00
C GLN A 61 14.66 1.17 -11.94
N TYR A 62 15.10 0.07 -11.34
CA TYR A 62 16.25 0.13 -10.44
C TYR A 62 17.53 0.34 -11.24
N THR A 63 18.40 1.18 -10.70
CA THR A 63 19.75 1.44 -11.22
C THR A 63 20.78 0.61 -10.46
N SER A 64 22.02 0.57 -10.95
CA SER A 64 23.14 0.00 -10.19
C SER A 64 23.27 0.64 -8.82
N GLY A 65 23.72 -0.13 -7.84
CA GLY A 65 23.85 0.32 -6.46
C GLY A 65 24.42 -0.78 -5.56
N PHE A 66 24.19 -0.67 -4.25
CA PHE A 66 24.71 -1.62 -3.28
C PHE A 66 23.59 -2.32 -2.52
N VAL A 67 23.67 -3.64 -2.40
CA VAL A 67 22.77 -4.45 -1.56
C VAL A 67 23.65 -5.23 -0.59
N LYS A 68 23.45 -4.97 0.72
CA LYS A 68 24.26 -5.59 1.80
C LYS A 68 25.77 -5.40 1.64
N GLY A 69 26.20 -4.30 1.01
CA GLY A 69 27.61 -3.99 0.80
C GLY A 69 28.22 -4.56 -0.50
N GLU A 70 27.48 -5.33 -1.27
CA GLU A 70 27.90 -5.84 -2.58
C GLU A 70 27.32 -4.96 -3.69
N GLU A 71 28.14 -4.66 -4.69
CA GLU A 71 27.71 -3.92 -5.87
C GLU A 71 26.79 -4.79 -6.72
N VAL A 72 25.65 -4.23 -7.15
CA VAL A 72 24.67 -4.91 -7.98
C VAL A 72 24.35 -4.08 -9.22
N PRO A 73 24.17 -4.73 -10.38
CA PRO A 73 23.87 -4.04 -11.63
C PRO A 73 22.47 -3.45 -11.61
N GLY A 74 22.26 -2.40 -12.40
CA GLY A 74 20.94 -1.87 -12.73
C GLY A 74 20.17 -2.80 -13.67
N TYR A 75 18.85 -2.58 -13.79
CA TYR A 75 17.99 -3.42 -14.61
C TYR A 75 18.45 -3.56 -16.07
N LEU A 76 18.91 -2.47 -16.67
CA LEU A 76 19.38 -2.47 -18.07
C LEU A 76 20.78 -3.07 -18.25
N GLU A 77 21.48 -3.32 -17.15
CA GLU A 77 22.84 -3.89 -17.10
C GLU A 77 22.81 -5.38 -16.78
N GLU A 78 21.63 -5.95 -16.47
CA GLU A 78 21.50 -7.37 -16.17
C GLU A 78 21.70 -8.23 -17.41
N GLU A 79 22.28 -9.41 -17.20
CA GLU A 79 22.49 -10.39 -18.26
C GLU A 79 21.14 -10.80 -18.89
N GLY A 80 21.05 -10.65 -20.23
CA GLY A 80 19.84 -10.92 -20.99
C GLY A 80 18.79 -9.81 -20.94
N ALA A 81 19.05 -8.70 -20.29
CA ALA A 81 18.15 -7.54 -20.33
C ALA A 81 18.25 -6.82 -21.67
N ASN A 82 17.11 -6.37 -22.20
CA ASN A 82 17.11 -5.44 -23.32
C ASN A 82 17.52 -4.06 -22.80
N THR A 83 18.68 -3.56 -23.22
CA THR A 83 19.26 -2.28 -22.79
C THR A 83 18.40 -1.06 -23.11
N GLN A 84 17.41 -1.20 -23.99
CA GLN A 84 16.44 -0.14 -24.34
C GLN A 84 15.05 -0.40 -23.74
N SER A 85 14.94 -1.37 -22.83
CA SER A 85 13.67 -1.70 -22.20
C SER A 85 13.13 -0.52 -21.39
N LYS A 86 11.83 -0.23 -21.57
CA LYS A 86 11.05 0.73 -20.77
C LYS A 86 10.15 0.03 -19.77
N THR A 87 10.32 -1.28 -19.58
CA THR A 87 9.53 -2.09 -18.64
C THR A 87 9.84 -1.65 -17.22
N GLU A 88 8.84 -1.27 -16.48
CA GLU A 88 8.99 -0.81 -15.09
C GLU A 88 9.31 -1.98 -14.16
N THR A 89 10.28 -1.77 -13.27
CA THR A 89 10.63 -2.68 -12.17
C THR A 89 10.11 -2.18 -10.82
N PHE A 90 9.58 -0.97 -10.78
CA PHE A 90 8.89 -0.35 -9.64
C PHE A 90 7.66 0.39 -10.13
N ILE A 91 6.58 0.27 -9.37
CA ILE A 91 5.37 1.05 -9.57
C ILE A 91 4.73 1.41 -8.24
N ALA A 92 4.26 2.65 -8.14
CA ALA A 92 3.37 3.10 -7.09
C ALA A 92 2.11 3.72 -7.71
N ILE A 93 0.96 3.43 -7.15
CA ILE A 93 -0.34 3.88 -7.62
C ILE A 93 -1.13 4.43 -6.45
N LYS A 94 -1.71 5.62 -6.62
CA LYS A 94 -2.77 6.15 -5.77
C LYS A 94 -4.10 5.79 -6.40
N ALA A 95 -4.82 4.85 -5.78
CA ALA A 95 -6.16 4.45 -6.19
C ALA A 95 -7.21 5.09 -5.28
N GLU A 96 -8.39 5.36 -5.83
CA GLU A 96 -9.54 5.86 -5.11
C GLU A 96 -10.77 5.00 -5.44
N ILE A 97 -11.63 4.77 -4.44
CA ILE A 97 -12.83 3.96 -4.59
C ILE A 97 -14.04 4.85 -4.38
N ASP A 98 -14.85 5.01 -5.43
CA ASP A 98 -16.00 5.89 -5.47
C ASP A 98 -17.26 5.18 -4.94
N ASN A 99 -17.27 4.88 -3.64
CA ASN A 99 -18.43 4.40 -2.91
C ASN A 99 -18.55 5.12 -1.55
N TRP A 100 -19.66 4.93 -0.86
CA TRP A 100 -19.92 5.65 0.39
C TRP A 100 -18.96 5.31 1.53
N ARG A 101 -18.43 4.09 1.57
CA ARG A 101 -17.48 3.68 2.60
C ARG A 101 -16.11 4.31 2.42
N TRP A 102 -15.63 4.37 1.17
CA TRP A 102 -14.24 4.68 0.86
C TRP A 102 -14.03 6.03 0.18
N ALA A 103 -15.10 6.77 -0.16
CA ALA A 103 -14.97 8.08 -0.79
C ALA A 103 -14.05 9.00 0.03
N GLY A 104 -13.02 9.55 -0.63
CA GLY A 104 -12.02 10.41 0.00
C GLY A 104 -10.93 9.69 0.79
N VAL A 105 -10.89 8.36 0.80
CA VAL A 105 -9.81 7.56 1.37
C VAL A 105 -8.86 7.13 0.27
N PRO A 106 -7.59 7.58 0.25
CA PRO A 106 -6.63 7.15 -0.74
C PRO A 106 -6.08 5.76 -0.41
N PHE A 107 -5.91 4.93 -1.44
CA PHE A 107 -5.23 3.65 -1.37
C PHE A 107 -3.91 3.76 -2.13
N TYR A 108 -2.80 3.58 -1.43
CA TYR A 108 -1.47 3.60 -2.03
C TYR A 108 -0.99 2.16 -2.24
N LEU A 109 -0.89 1.76 -3.50
CA LEU A 109 -0.39 0.45 -3.91
C LEU A 109 1.04 0.63 -4.41
N ARG A 110 1.98 -0.15 -3.92
CA ARG A 110 3.34 -0.13 -4.45
C ARG A 110 3.93 -1.52 -4.51
N THR A 111 4.73 -1.75 -5.52
CA THR A 111 5.54 -2.96 -5.68
C THR A 111 6.82 -2.64 -6.45
N GLY A 112 7.86 -3.41 -6.22
CA GLY A 112 9.13 -3.23 -6.92
C GLY A 112 10.05 -4.43 -6.75
N LYS A 113 10.88 -4.65 -7.75
CA LYS A 113 12.02 -5.57 -7.66
C LYS A 113 13.16 -4.90 -6.93
N ARG A 114 14.02 -5.70 -6.30
CA ARG A 114 15.22 -5.24 -5.56
C ARG A 114 14.91 -4.16 -4.52
N MET A 115 13.76 -4.26 -3.86
CA MET A 115 13.44 -3.41 -2.72
C MET A 115 14.34 -3.76 -1.53
N PRO A 116 14.66 -2.79 -0.65
CA PRO A 116 15.52 -3.01 0.51
C PRO A 116 15.05 -4.15 1.42
N THR A 117 13.74 -4.35 1.51
CA THR A 117 13.12 -5.40 2.32
C THR A 117 12.11 -6.17 1.46
N LYS A 118 12.21 -7.51 1.53
CA LYS A 118 11.23 -8.40 0.89
C LYS A 118 10.06 -8.61 1.85
N VAL A 119 9.04 -7.79 1.74
CA VAL A 119 7.84 -7.82 2.58
C VAL A 119 6.59 -7.59 1.74
N SER A 120 5.50 -8.26 2.10
CA SER A 120 4.16 -7.97 1.59
C SER A 120 3.27 -7.68 2.78
N GLU A 121 2.73 -6.47 2.83
CA GLU A 121 1.92 -6.02 3.96
C GLU A 121 0.84 -5.03 3.52
N VAL A 122 -0.21 -4.94 4.31
CA VAL A 122 -1.22 -3.89 4.25
C VAL A 122 -1.08 -3.02 5.49
N VAL A 123 -0.91 -1.72 5.29
CA VAL A 123 -0.80 -0.75 6.39
C VAL A 123 -2.00 0.19 6.36
N ILE A 124 -2.76 0.21 7.43
CA ILE A 124 -3.93 1.07 7.58
C ILE A 124 -3.63 2.14 8.63
N TYR A 125 -3.61 3.39 8.20
CA TYR A 125 -3.52 4.53 9.08
C TYR A 125 -4.92 5.03 9.40
N PHE A 126 -5.27 5.02 10.69
CA PHE A 126 -6.54 5.56 11.13
C PHE A 126 -6.54 7.09 11.08
N LYS A 127 -7.70 7.68 10.89
CA LYS A 127 -7.84 9.14 10.95
C LYS A 127 -7.41 9.65 12.32
N ARG A 128 -6.76 10.80 12.34
CA ARG A 128 -6.44 11.49 13.60
C ARG A 128 -7.73 11.88 14.30
N GLN A 129 -7.66 11.96 15.62
CA GLN A 129 -8.77 12.45 16.42
C GLN A 129 -9.07 13.92 16.02
N PRO A 130 -10.34 14.29 15.81
CA PRO A 130 -10.71 15.65 15.40
C PRO A 130 -10.48 16.69 16.52
N HIS A 131 -10.44 16.24 17.77
CA HIS A 131 -10.19 17.08 18.94
C HIS A 131 -9.29 16.35 19.93
N ASN A 132 -8.36 17.10 20.54
CA ASN A 132 -7.45 16.58 21.55
C ASN A 132 -7.83 17.12 22.92
N LEU A 133 -8.23 16.23 23.83
CA LEU A 133 -8.62 16.55 25.19
C LEU A 133 -7.43 16.90 26.12
N PHE A 134 -6.22 16.58 25.70
CA PHE A 134 -5.03 16.69 26.55
C PHE A 134 -4.16 17.91 26.26
N GLY A 135 -4.67 18.87 25.46
CA GLY A 135 -3.98 20.14 25.17
C GLY A 135 -2.99 20.05 24.01
N ASP A 136 -2.27 21.15 23.81
CA ASP A 136 -1.43 21.37 22.62
C ASP A 136 -0.24 20.42 22.50
N SER A 137 0.26 19.90 23.60
CA SER A 137 1.38 18.95 23.63
C SER A 137 1.12 17.64 22.85
N PHE A 138 -0.15 17.33 22.57
CA PHE A 138 -0.56 16.11 21.88
C PHE A 138 -1.07 16.35 20.45
N LYS A 139 -0.98 17.57 19.93
CA LYS A 139 -1.48 17.92 18.59
C LYS A 139 -0.78 17.14 17.46
N ASN A 140 0.47 16.73 17.69
CA ASN A 140 1.31 16.08 16.67
C ASN A 140 1.51 14.59 16.88
N LEU A 141 0.65 13.92 17.64
CA LEU A 141 0.74 12.48 17.80
C LEU A 141 0.56 11.77 16.44
N PRO A 142 1.35 10.73 16.17
CA PRO A 142 1.13 9.92 14.98
C PRO A 142 -0.25 9.25 15.04
N PRO A 143 -0.86 8.96 13.89
CA PRO A 143 -2.13 8.23 13.86
C PRO A 143 -1.95 6.80 14.37
N ASN A 144 -2.99 6.22 14.92
CA ASN A 144 -3.03 4.79 15.17
C ASN A 144 -2.85 4.03 13.86
N LYS A 145 -2.24 2.87 13.93
CA LYS A 145 -1.84 2.09 12.76
C LYS A 145 -2.17 0.61 12.97
N LEU A 146 -2.71 -0.03 11.93
CA LEU A 146 -2.86 -1.47 11.82
C LEU A 146 -1.98 -1.95 10.67
N VAL A 147 -1.15 -2.94 10.92
CA VAL A 147 -0.34 -3.62 9.90
C VAL A 147 -0.78 -5.07 9.82
N ILE A 148 -1.14 -5.51 8.63
CA ILE A 148 -1.41 -6.91 8.30
C ILE A 148 -0.26 -7.39 7.44
N ARG A 149 0.61 -8.23 8.00
CA ARG A 149 1.74 -8.79 7.28
C ARG A 149 1.33 -10.10 6.64
N LEU A 150 1.57 -10.20 5.32
CA LEU A 150 1.24 -11.37 4.51
C LEU A 150 2.46 -12.25 4.28
N GLN A 151 3.67 -11.64 4.17
CA GLN A 151 4.94 -12.32 3.95
C GLN A 151 6.10 -11.46 4.50
N PRO A 152 7.22 -12.06 4.98
CA PRO A 152 7.50 -13.51 5.10
C PRO A 152 6.80 -14.16 6.28
N ASP A 153 6.59 -13.41 7.37
CA ASP A 153 5.97 -13.90 8.59
C ASP A 153 4.59 -13.29 8.74
N GLU A 154 3.56 -14.10 8.61
CA GLU A 154 2.17 -13.65 8.71
C GLU A 154 1.86 -13.13 10.11
N GLY A 155 1.12 -12.03 10.19
CA GLY A 155 0.77 -11.46 11.48
C GLY A 155 -0.03 -10.17 11.40
N VAL A 156 -0.55 -9.77 12.53
CA VAL A 156 -1.27 -8.51 12.72
C VAL A 156 -0.63 -7.73 13.85
N GLU A 157 -0.26 -6.48 13.59
CA GLU A 157 0.29 -5.54 14.56
C GLU A 157 -0.60 -4.31 14.64
N ILE A 158 -0.96 -3.91 15.86
CA ILE A 158 -1.72 -2.68 16.11
C ILE A 158 -0.85 -1.75 16.94
N THR A 159 -0.59 -0.56 16.41
CA THR A 159 0.05 0.52 17.15
C THR A 159 -1.03 1.51 17.58
N VAL A 160 -1.19 1.70 18.88
CA VAL A 160 -2.14 2.65 19.45
C VAL A 160 -1.42 3.69 20.29
N MET A 161 -1.83 4.93 20.16
CA MET A 161 -1.37 6.02 21.03
C MET A 161 -2.24 6.05 22.29
N ASN A 162 -1.61 5.99 23.45
CA ASN A 162 -2.28 6.04 24.73
C ASN A 162 -1.60 7.06 25.64
N LYS A 163 -2.36 7.68 26.52
CA LYS A 163 -1.80 8.55 27.58
C LYS A 163 -1.16 7.66 28.65
N VAL A 164 0.08 7.96 29.02
CA VAL A 164 0.70 7.33 30.19
C VAL A 164 -0.15 7.62 31.43
N PRO A 165 -0.50 6.64 32.25
CA PRO A 165 -1.26 6.85 33.48
C PRO A 165 -0.59 7.88 34.39
N GLY A 166 -1.36 8.82 34.92
CA GLY A 166 -0.89 9.90 35.81
C GLY A 166 -1.82 11.10 35.78
N LEU A 167 -1.73 11.93 36.83
CA LEU A 167 -2.55 13.12 37.01
C LEU A 167 -1.99 14.34 36.26
N THR A 168 -0.76 14.29 35.77
CA THR A 168 -0.11 15.39 35.06
C THR A 168 -0.49 15.39 33.58
N SER A 169 -0.82 16.57 33.05
CA SER A 169 -1.08 16.77 31.61
C SER A 169 0.21 16.78 30.76
N SER A 170 1.40 16.70 31.38
CA SER A 170 2.68 16.61 30.70
C SER A 170 2.89 15.16 30.24
N GLY A 171 2.70 14.90 28.94
CA GLY A 171 2.99 13.61 28.34
C GLY A 171 4.49 13.40 28.21
N SER A 172 4.98 12.35 28.85
CA SER A 172 6.15 11.62 28.39
C SER A 172 5.66 10.50 27.49
N MET A 173 6.22 10.41 26.29
CA MET A 173 6.07 9.24 25.40
C MET A 173 6.86 8.07 25.96
#